data_727dde2df8e316c31b3ca25cafbbd7ff
#
_entry.id   727dde2df8e316c31b3ca25cafbbd7ff
#
_cell.length_a   1.000
_cell.length_b   1.000
_cell.length_c   1.000
_cell.angle_alpha   90.00
_cell.angle_beta   90.00
_cell.angle_gamma   90.00
#
_symmetry.space_group_name_H-M   'P 1'
#
loop_
_entity.id
_entity.type
_entity.pdbx_description
1 polymer ?
#
loop_
_entity_poly.entity_id
_entity_poly.type
_entity_poly.pdbx_seq_one_letter_code
_entity_poly.pdbx_strand_id
1 'polypeptide(L)'
;PSNPMVVVSKNAMPAKNLQELIAWLKVNQDKATAGTAGAGSGSHVAGVYFKTVAGLRFQFVPYRGTGPALNDLVGGQIDIIVDQASNSMAQIRAGTIRAYAISDRKRLAAAPDIPTAEEAGLPGFHMTLWNALWVPKGTPRDVIGRLNAAVVEAMADPAVRQRLNDLGLELPPRDQQTPEALGAWHKAETAKWWPIVKAANIKPE
;
A
#
# COMPACT_ATOMS: atom_id res chain seq x y z
N PRO A 1 11.48 4.67 -3.39
CA PRO A 1 10.17 5.25 -3.68
C PRO A 1 9.13 4.85 -2.64
N SER A 2 8.14 5.70 -2.41
CA SER A 2 6.96 5.41 -1.60
C SER A 2 5.83 4.85 -2.47
N ASN A 3 4.98 4.05 -1.87
CA ASN A 3 3.90 3.34 -2.53
C ASN A 3 2.67 3.36 -1.60
N PRO A 4 1.75 4.30 -1.77
CA PRO A 4 0.57 4.35 -0.92
C PRO A 4 -0.33 3.15 -1.15
N MET A 5 -1.17 2.88 -0.15
CA MET A 5 -2.20 1.84 -0.28
C MET A 5 -3.43 2.41 -0.96
N VAL A 6 -4.16 1.56 -1.65
CA VAL A 6 -5.47 1.84 -2.21
C VAL A 6 -6.48 0.85 -1.69
N VAL A 7 -7.65 1.33 -1.29
CA VAL A 7 -8.78 0.46 -0.92
C VAL A 7 -9.54 0.12 -2.20
N VAL A 8 -9.57 -1.16 -2.54
CA VAL A 8 -10.24 -1.65 -3.75
C VAL A 8 -11.25 -2.75 -3.44
N SER A 9 -12.25 -2.90 -4.28
CA SER A 9 -13.23 -3.99 -4.22
C SER A 9 -13.49 -4.63 -5.59
N LYS A 10 -14.13 -5.80 -5.56
CA LYS A 10 -14.75 -6.39 -6.75
C LYS A 10 -15.79 -5.44 -7.36
N ASN A 11 -15.96 -5.49 -8.68
CA ASN A 11 -16.91 -4.59 -9.38
C ASN A 11 -18.36 -4.77 -8.96
N ALA A 12 -18.75 -6.00 -8.56
CA ALA A 12 -20.11 -6.29 -8.09
C ALA A 12 -20.43 -5.69 -6.70
N MET A 13 -19.47 -5.00 -6.05
CA MET A 13 -19.68 -4.32 -4.79
C MET A 13 -20.74 -3.21 -4.97
N PRO A 14 -21.83 -3.19 -4.17
CA PRO A 14 -22.90 -2.20 -4.34
C PRO A 14 -22.48 -0.78 -3.91
N ALA A 15 -21.43 -0.65 -3.10
CA ALA A 15 -20.91 0.62 -2.62
C ALA A 15 -20.28 1.45 -3.76
N LYS A 16 -20.61 2.75 -3.82
CA LYS A 16 -20.12 3.69 -4.84
C LYS A 16 -18.96 4.55 -4.34
N ASN A 17 -18.82 4.71 -3.04
CA ASN A 17 -17.79 5.51 -2.38
C ASN A 17 -17.31 4.83 -1.09
N LEU A 18 -16.26 5.36 -0.45
CA LEU A 18 -15.65 4.76 0.74
C LEU A 18 -16.64 4.66 1.91
N GLN A 19 -17.50 5.65 2.11
CA GLN A 19 -18.46 5.65 3.22
C GLN A 19 -19.51 4.54 3.05
N GLU A 20 -20.01 4.36 1.83
CA GLU A 20 -20.91 3.25 1.50
C GLU A 20 -20.23 1.89 1.64
N LEU A 21 -18.94 1.79 1.25
CA LEU A 21 -18.15 0.57 1.46
C LEU A 21 -18.00 0.26 2.95
N ILE A 22 -17.66 1.24 3.77
CA ILE A 22 -17.57 1.09 5.23
C ILE A 22 -18.93 0.66 5.81
N ALA A 23 -20.01 1.28 5.37
CA ALA A 23 -21.36 0.90 5.83
C ALA A 23 -21.70 -0.54 5.43
N TRP A 24 -21.42 -0.94 4.21
CA TRP A 24 -21.62 -2.31 3.73
C TRP A 24 -20.78 -3.31 4.53
N LEU A 25 -19.51 -3.00 4.79
CA LEU A 25 -18.62 -3.86 5.59
C LEU A 25 -19.11 -4.00 7.04
N LYS A 26 -19.68 -2.95 7.64
CA LYS A 26 -20.28 -3.00 8.98
C LYS A 26 -21.48 -3.95 9.06
N VAL A 27 -22.30 -3.98 8.02
CA VAL A 27 -23.48 -4.89 7.97
C VAL A 27 -23.05 -6.33 7.66
N ASN A 28 -21.99 -6.52 6.90
CA ASN A 28 -21.51 -7.83 6.43
C ASN A 28 -20.26 -8.33 7.16
N GLN A 29 -19.94 -7.80 8.33
CA GLN A 29 -18.64 -8.02 9.01
C GLN A 29 -18.26 -9.49 9.24
N ASP A 30 -19.25 -10.41 9.38
CA ASP A 30 -18.98 -11.83 9.60
C ASP A 30 -18.81 -12.63 8.29
N LYS A 31 -19.15 -12.02 7.15
CA LYS A 31 -19.12 -12.64 5.81
C LYS A 31 -18.12 -11.98 4.88
N ALA A 32 -17.85 -10.70 5.09
CA ALA A 32 -16.96 -9.93 4.23
C ALA A 32 -15.51 -10.46 4.31
N THR A 33 -14.87 -10.55 3.16
CA THR A 33 -13.54 -11.09 2.99
C THR A 33 -12.58 -10.06 2.42
N ALA A 34 -11.34 -10.04 2.94
CA ALA A 34 -10.26 -9.19 2.45
C ALA A 34 -9.05 -10.05 2.04
N GLY A 35 -8.66 -9.99 0.78
CA GLY A 35 -7.46 -10.66 0.31
C GLY A 35 -6.18 -9.99 0.82
N THR A 36 -5.15 -10.79 1.06
CA THR A 36 -3.81 -10.31 1.42
C THR A 36 -2.74 -11.09 0.65
N ALA A 37 -1.55 -10.51 0.54
CA ALA A 37 -0.40 -11.18 -0.09
C ALA A 37 0.31 -12.18 0.85
N GLY A 38 -0.37 -12.61 1.92
CA GLY A 38 0.14 -13.50 2.97
C GLY A 38 0.18 -12.81 4.34
N ALA A 39 0.33 -13.59 5.39
CA ALA A 39 0.42 -13.08 6.76
C ALA A 39 1.65 -12.17 6.91
N GLY A 40 1.50 -11.03 7.59
CA GLY A 40 2.57 -10.05 7.76
C GLY A 40 2.94 -9.23 6.52
N SER A 41 2.32 -9.49 5.36
CA SER A 41 2.52 -8.68 4.15
C SER A 41 2.01 -7.25 4.32
N GLY A 42 2.45 -6.34 3.43
CA GLY A 42 2.00 -4.95 3.43
C GLY A 42 0.48 -4.82 3.32
N SER A 43 -0.17 -5.61 2.47
CA SER A 43 -1.64 -5.64 2.34
C SER A 43 -2.33 -6.20 3.59
N HIS A 44 -1.73 -7.15 4.31
CA HIS A 44 -2.25 -7.62 5.58
C HIS A 44 -2.20 -6.52 6.65
N VAL A 45 -1.03 -5.91 6.85
CA VAL A 45 -0.86 -4.81 7.82
C VAL A 45 -1.79 -3.65 7.48
N ALA A 46 -1.90 -3.28 6.19
CA ALA A 46 -2.80 -2.23 5.73
C ALA A 46 -4.27 -2.56 5.98
N GLY A 47 -4.67 -3.81 5.73
CA GLY A 47 -6.02 -4.30 6.02
C GLY A 47 -6.35 -4.26 7.51
N VAL A 48 -5.41 -4.65 8.38
CA VAL A 48 -5.54 -4.55 9.85
C VAL A 48 -5.68 -3.08 10.27
N TYR A 49 -4.86 -2.20 9.71
CA TYR A 49 -4.92 -0.78 10.02
C TYR A 49 -6.24 -0.15 9.55
N PHE A 50 -6.70 -0.49 8.34
CA PHE A 50 -8.01 -0.07 7.83
C PHE A 50 -9.16 -0.54 8.74
N LYS A 51 -9.15 -1.83 9.16
CA LYS A 51 -10.11 -2.36 10.15
C LYS A 51 -10.15 -1.52 11.42
N THR A 52 -8.99 -1.19 11.96
CA THR A 52 -8.85 -0.46 13.22
C THR A 52 -9.38 0.97 13.09
N VAL A 53 -8.95 1.71 12.06
CA VAL A 53 -9.35 3.11 11.86
C VAL A 53 -10.83 3.25 11.52
N ALA A 54 -11.38 2.34 10.72
CA ALA A 54 -12.78 2.37 10.31
C ALA A 54 -13.75 1.65 11.28
N GLY A 55 -13.23 1.03 12.35
CA GLY A 55 -14.04 0.26 13.29
C GLY A 55 -14.75 -0.93 12.65
N LEU A 56 -14.03 -1.70 11.83
CA LEU A 56 -14.57 -2.80 11.03
C LEU A 56 -14.14 -4.17 11.55
N ARG A 57 -14.90 -5.18 11.12
CA ARG A 57 -14.52 -6.59 11.23
C ARG A 57 -14.80 -7.26 9.89
N PHE A 58 -13.83 -8.02 9.38
CA PHE A 58 -13.92 -8.89 8.21
C PHE A 58 -12.85 -9.97 8.31
N GLN A 59 -12.97 -11.01 7.50
CA GLN A 59 -12.02 -12.12 7.48
C GLN A 59 -10.92 -11.87 6.47
N PHE A 60 -9.67 -12.20 6.82
CA PHE A 60 -8.57 -12.19 5.87
C PHE A 60 -8.45 -13.54 5.15
N VAL A 61 -8.23 -13.46 3.84
CA VAL A 61 -7.90 -14.59 2.98
C VAL A 61 -6.46 -14.41 2.51
N PRO A 62 -5.51 -15.19 3.05
CA PRO A 62 -4.11 -15.07 2.67
C PRO A 62 -3.81 -15.77 1.35
N TYR A 63 -3.04 -15.12 0.48
CA TYR A 63 -2.56 -15.64 -0.80
C TYR A 63 -1.03 -15.67 -0.83
N ARG A 64 -0.45 -16.41 -1.77
CA ARG A 64 0.99 -16.38 -2.03
C ARG A 64 1.34 -15.21 -2.95
N GLY A 65 1.18 -13.97 -2.44
CA GLY A 65 1.40 -12.72 -3.16
C GLY A 65 0.13 -12.03 -3.64
N THR A 66 0.26 -10.81 -4.14
CA THR A 66 -0.87 -9.96 -4.55
C THR A 66 -1.55 -10.44 -5.84
N GLY A 67 -0.79 -11.01 -6.79
CA GLY A 67 -1.34 -11.44 -8.09
C GLY A 67 -2.53 -12.39 -7.96
N PRO A 68 -2.41 -13.53 -7.28
CA PRO A 68 -3.55 -14.43 -7.03
C PRO A 68 -4.71 -13.75 -6.29
N ALA A 69 -4.43 -12.88 -5.31
CA ALA A 69 -5.47 -12.14 -4.59
C ALA A 69 -6.26 -11.20 -5.51
N LEU A 70 -5.58 -10.49 -6.42
CA LEU A 70 -6.21 -9.62 -7.41
C LEU A 70 -7.04 -10.42 -8.42
N ASN A 71 -6.59 -11.60 -8.84
CA ASN A 71 -7.38 -12.47 -9.72
C ASN A 71 -8.70 -12.87 -9.06
N ASP A 72 -8.67 -13.26 -7.79
CA ASP A 72 -9.87 -13.62 -7.04
C ASP A 72 -10.76 -12.41 -6.73
N LEU A 73 -10.19 -11.22 -6.57
CA LEU A 73 -10.97 -9.98 -6.46
C LEU A 73 -11.71 -9.68 -7.75
N VAL A 74 -11.04 -9.76 -8.90
CA VAL A 74 -11.66 -9.59 -10.23
C VAL A 74 -12.73 -10.65 -10.47
N GLY A 75 -12.46 -11.91 -10.09
CA GLY A 75 -13.40 -13.03 -10.17
C GLY A 75 -14.54 -12.98 -9.15
N GLY A 76 -14.53 -12.02 -8.20
CA GLY A 76 -15.58 -11.85 -7.20
C GLY A 76 -15.55 -12.85 -6.04
N GLN A 77 -14.46 -13.64 -5.92
CA GLN A 77 -14.28 -14.65 -4.85
C GLN A 77 -14.00 -14.01 -3.48
N ILE A 78 -13.41 -12.83 -3.47
CA ILE A 78 -13.20 -11.98 -2.30
C ILE A 78 -13.81 -10.60 -2.52
N ASP A 79 -14.04 -9.86 -1.44
CA ASP A 79 -14.79 -8.61 -1.51
C ASP A 79 -13.90 -7.39 -1.70
N ILE A 80 -12.82 -7.30 -0.94
CA ILE A 80 -11.91 -6.15 -0.91
C ILE A 80 -10.44 -6.58 -0.83
N ILE A 81 -9.56 -5.66 -1.20
CA ILE A 81 -8.14 -5.67 -0.84
C ILE A 81 -7.73 -4.24 -0.44
N VAL A 82 -6.88 -4.11 0.56
CA VAL A 82 -6.13 -2.89 0.83
C VAL A 82 -4.72 -3.14 0.30
N ASP A 83 -4.46 -2.69 -0.91
CA ASP A 83 -3.27 -3.06 -1.67
C ASP A 83 -2.34 -1.88 -1.95
N GLN A 84 -1.12 -2.16 -2.33
CA GLN A 84 -0.22 -1.16 -2.89
C GLN A 84 -0.77 -0.65 -4.22
N ALA A 85 -0.82 0.67 -4.40
CA ALA A 85 -1.35 1.27 -5.64
C ALA A 85 -0.66 0.71 -6.89
N SER A 86 0.66 0.49 -6.84
CA SER A 86 1.44 -0.05 -7.96
C SER A 86 0.98 -1.43 -8.45
N ASN A 87 0.40 -2.26 -7.58
CA ASN A 87 -0.09 -3.58 -7.97
C ASN A 87 -1.48 -3.50 -8.61
N SER A 88 -2.35 -2.63 -8.09
CA SER A 88 -3.77 -2.56 -8.46
C SER A 88 -4.04 -1.56 -9.60
N MET A 89 -3.10 -0.68 -9.93
CA MET A 89 -3.31 0.42 -10.88
C MET A 89 -3.76 -0.06 -12.27
N ALA A 90 -3.23 -1.17 -12.75
CA ALA A 90 -3.60 -1.72 -14.06
C ALA A 90 -5.07 -2.15 -14.09
N GLN A 91 -5.55 -2.86 -13.07
CA GLN A 91 -6.93 -3.33 -12.93
C GLN A 91 -7.90 -2.16 -12.66
N ILE A 92 -7.46 -1.15 -11.92
CA ILE A 92 -8.24 0.08 -11.68
C ILE A 92 -8.46 0.80 -13.01
N ARG A 93 -7.42 1.03 -13.80
CA ARG A 93 -7.51 1.67 -15.13
C ARG A 93 -8.32 0.86 -16.14
N ALA A 94 -8.24 -0.46 -16.07
CA ALA A 94 -9.05 -1.36 -16.87
C ALA A 94 -10.52 -1.44 -16.43
N GLY A 95 -10.88 -0.85 -15.28
CA GLY A 95 -12.22 -0.89 -14.72
C GLY A 95 -12.66 -2.28 -14.26
N THR A 96 -11.72 -3.22 -14.05
CA THR A 96 -12.04 -4.58 -13.59
C THR A 96 -12.20 -4.70 -12.08
N ILE A 97 -11.72 -3.72 -11.34
CA ILE A 97 -11.95 -3.52 -9.90
C ILE A 97 -12.31 -2.07 -9.62
N ARG A 98 -12.93 -1.80 -8.49
CA ARG A 98 -13.30 -0.44 -8.08
C ARG A 98 -12.37 0.06 -6.99
N ALA A 99 -11.82 1.27 -7.17
CA ALA A 99 -11.04 1.97 -6.16
C ALA A 99 -11.91 2.98 -5.39
N TYR A 100 -11.63 3.16 -4.10
CA TYR A 100 -12.40 4.03 -3.20
C TYR A 100 -11.58 5.15 -2.59
N ALA A 101 -10.35 4.88 -2.19
CA ALA A 101 -9.50 5.89 -1.57
C ALA A 101 -8.03 5.47 -1.59
N ILE A 102 -7.16 6.48 -1.60
CA ILE A 102 -5.72 6.37 -1.44
C ILE A 102 -5.34 6.71 0.01
N SER A 103 -4.46 5.94 0.61
CA SER A 103 -4.02 6.11 2.00
C SER A 103 -2.92 7.17 2.19
N ASP A 104 -2.71 8.05 1.23
CA ASP A 104 -1.77 9.16 1.34
C ASP A 104 -2.50 10.48 1.66
N ARG A 105 -1.72 11.50 2.02
CA ARG A 105 -2.22 12.86 2.30
C ARG A 105 -2.61 13.63 1.04
N LYS A 106 -2.19 13.18 -0.12
CA LYS A 106 -2.51 13.75 -1.43
C LYS A 106 -2.92 12.64 -2.39
N ARG A 107 -3.71 13.01 -3.39
CA ARG A 107 -4.10 12.11 -4.47
C ARG A 107 -2.89 11.71 -5.29
N LEU A 108 -2.89 10.50 -5.83
CA LEU A 108 -1.86 10.06 -6.77
C LEU A 108 -1.99 10.79 -8.11
N ALA A 109 -0.88 11.28 -8.62
CA ALA A 109 -0.84 11.87 -9.97
C ALA A 109 -1.27 10.86 -11.06
N ALA A 110 -0.98 9.57 -10.85
CA ALA A 110 -1.37 8.48 -11.74
C ALA A 110 -2.88 8.16 -11.73
N ALA A 111 -3.63 8.64 -10.71
CA ALA A 111 -5.06 8.40 -10.53
C ALA A 111 -5.72 9.57 -9.76
N PRO A 112 -5.78 10.77 -10.36
CA PRO A 112 -6.25 11.98 -9.68
C PRO A 112 -7.75 11.95 -9.32
N ASP A 113 -8.51 11.06 -9.96
CA ASP A 113 -9.94 10.87 -9.68
C ASP A 113 -10.19 10.07 -8.40
N ILE A 114 -9.20 9.35 -7.88
CA ILE A 114 -9.36 8.60 -6.63
C ILE A 114 -9.04 9.55 -5.47
N PRO A 115 -10.01 9.79 -4.55
CA PRO A 115 -9.80 10.67 -3.42
C PRO A 115 -8.79 10.08 -2.43
N THR A 116 -8.21 10.91 -1.58
CA THR A 116 -7.52 10.44 -0.38
C THR A 116 -8.52 9.87 0.62
N ALA A 117 -8.06 9.05 1.55
CA ALA A 117 -8.93 8.51 2.61
C ALA A 117 -9.55 9.63 3.47
N GLU A 118 -8.80 10.72 3.69
CA GLU A 118 -9.27 11.89 4.42
C GLU A 118 -10.38 12.62 3.66
N GLU A 119 -10.20 12.90 2.36
CA GLU A 119 -11.23 13.47 1.48
C GLU A 119 -12.48 12.58 1.39
N ALA A 120 -12.29 11.25 1.44
CA ALA A 120 -13.35 10.25 1.42
C ALA A 120 -14.00 10.02 2.79
N GLY A 121 -13.67 10.81 3.82
CA GLY A 121 -14.29 10.79 5.14
C GLY A 121 -13.75 9.72 6.10
N LEU A 122 -12.54 9.23 5.89
CA LEU A 122 -11.82 8.34 6.82
C LEU A 122 -10.50 9.00 7.26
N PRO A 123 -10.56 10.04 8.12
CA PRO A 123 -9.35 10.66 8.62
C PRO A 123 -8.53 9.67 9.45
N GLY A 124 -7.20 9.86 9.44
CA GLY A 124 -6.28 9.02 10.18
C GLY A 124 -5.83 7.74 9.46
N PHE A 125 -6.45 7.35 8.35
CA PHE A 125 -5.97 6.23 7.56
C PHE A 125 -4.84 6.67 6.62
N HIS A 126 -3.63 6.82 7.20
CA HIS A 126 -2.42 7.20 6.47
C HIS A 126 -1.37 6.11 6.57
N MET A 127 -1.16 5.40 5.47
CA MET A 127 -0.16 4.36 5.34
C MET A 127 0.48 4.38 3.97
N THR A 128 1.79 4.47 3.94
CA THR A 128 2.58 4.38 2.72
C THR A 128 3.65 3.33 2.94
N LEU A 129 3.75 2.37 2.05
CA LEU A 129 4.89 1.47 2.00
C LEU A 129 6.03 2.16 1.25
N TRP A 130 7.25 1.68 1.45
CA TRP A 130 8.43 2.20 0.79
C TRP A 130 9.39 1.07 0.43
N ASN A 131 10.08 1.24 -0.68
CA ASN A 131 11.04 0.28 -1.19
C ASN A 131 12.45 0.87 -1.08
N ALA A 132 13.38 0.08 -0.58
CA ALA A 132 14.78 0.46 -0.44
C ALA A 132 15.72 -0.71 -0.79
N LEU A 133 16.96 -0.40 -1.08
CA LEU A 133 18.02 -1.39 -1.26
C LEU A 133 18.79 -1.54 0.04
N TRP A 134 19.05 -2.77 0.40
CA TRP A 134 19.80 -3.14 1.59
C TRP A 134 21.03 -3.94 1.19
N VAL A 135 22.11 -3.78 1.95
CA VAL A 135 23.35 -4.52 1.78
C VAL A 135 23.70 -5.29 3.06
N PRO A 136 24.49 -6.38 2.99
CA PRO A 136 24.92 -7.11 4.15
C PRO A 136 25.66 -6.21 5.15
N LYS A 137 25.56 -6.56 6.45
CA LYS A 137 26.32 -5.87 7.50
C LYS A 137 27.83 -5.97 7.21
N GLY A 138 28.53 -4.84 7.34
CA GLY A 138 29.98 -4.78 7.09
C GLY A 138 30.38 -4.46 5.64
N THR A 139 29.42 -4.23 4.75
CA THR A 139 29.72 -3.73 3.40
C THR A 139 30.49 -2.40 3.49
N PRO A 140 31.63 -2.26 2.78
CA PRO A 140 32.46 -1.05 2.81
C PRO A 140 31.67 0.20 2.40
N ARG A 141 31.99 1.34 3.01
CA ARG A 141 31.27 2.61 2.75
C ARG A 141 31.40 3.10 1.31
N ASP A 142 32.52 2.88 0.66
CA ASP A 142 32.73 3.23 -0.75
C ASP A 142 31.82 2.42 -1.68
N VAL A 143 31.58 1.13 -1.37
CA VAL A 143 30.62 0.29 -2.11
C VAL A 143 29.21 0.80 -1.91
N ILE A 144 28.82 1.13 -0.68
CA ILE A 144 27.51 1.72 -0.39
C ILE A 144 27.33 3.03 -1.15
N GLY A 145 28.35 3.90 -1.14
CA GLY A 145 28.35 5.18 -1.85
C GLY A 145 28.14 5.01 -3.37
N ARG A 146 28.86 4.06 -3.98
CA ARG A 146 28.71 3.77 -5.42
C ARG A 146 27.32 3.21 -5.76
N LEU A 147 26.78 2.29 -4.95
CA LEU A 147 25.43 1.77 -5.14
C LEU A 147 24.38 2.86 -5.00
N ASN A 148 24.51 3.72 -3.98
CA ASN A 148 23.60 4.84 -3.80
C ASN A 148 23.68 5.82 -4.99
N ALA A 149 24.87 6.17 -5.46
CA ALA A 149 25.05 7.06 -6.62
C ALA A 149 24.34 6.48 -7.86
N ALA A 150 24.53 5.20 -8.15
CA ALA A 150 23.89 4.52 -9.28
C ALA A 150 22.36 4.52 -9.19
N VAL A 151 21.80 4.25 -8.01
CA VAL A 151 20.35 4.29 -7.77
C VAL A 151 19.80 5.70 -7.95
N VAL A 152 20.51 6.69 -7.43
CA VAL A 152 20.12 8.10 -7.53
C VAL A 152 20.17 8.59 -8.97
N GLU A 153 21.16 8.18 -9.75
CA GLU A 153 21.26 8.45 -11.18
C GLU A 153 20.09 7.79 -11.95
N ALA A 154 19.84 6.50 -11.71
CA ALA A 154 18.70 5.80 -12.30
C ALA A 154 17.35 6.47 -11.99
N MET A 155 17.15 6.92 -10.74
CA MET A 155 15.94 7.66 -10.35
C MET A 155 15.87 9.07 -10.95
N ALA A 156 16.94 9.63 -11.45
CA ALA A 156 16.96 10.92 -12.16
C ALA A 156 16.60 10.76 -13.65
N ASP A 157 16.72 9.56 -14.21
CA ASP A 157 16.38 9.27 -15.61
C ASP A 157 14.88 9.54 -15.87
N PRO A 158 14.54 10.34 -16.91
CA PRO A 158 13.15 10.69 -17.19
C PRO A 158 12.26 9.50 -17.49
N ALA A 159 12.75 8.46 -18.18
CA ALA A 159 11.95 7.27 -18.52
C ALA A 159 11.69 6.43 -17.27
N VAL A 160 12.68 6.29 -16.39
CA VAL A 160 12.51 5.60 -15.10
C VAL A 160 11.51 6.36 -14.22
N ARG A 161 11.63 7.68 -14.12
CA ARG A 161 10.69 8.53 -13.36
C ARG A 161 9.27 8.39 -13.90
N GLN A 162 9.09 8.48 -15.21
CA GLN A 162 7.77 8.31 -15.83
C GLN A 162 7.19 6.93 -15.51
N ARG A 163 7.99 5.87 -15.63
CA ARG A 163 7.52 4.51 -15.33
C ARG A 163 7.11 4.34 -13.86
N LEU A 164 7.88 4.89 -12.92
CA LEU A 164 7.54 4.84 -11.51
C LEU A 164 6.26 5.63 -11.21
N ASN A 165 6.12 6.82 -11.79
CA ASN A 165 4.91 7.64 -11.66
C ASN A 165 3.68 6.91 -12.22
N ASP A 166 3.78 6.27 -13.38
CA ASP A 166 2.68 5.49 -13.99
C ASP A 166 2.22 4.34 -13.11
N LEU A 167 3.12 3.79 -12.31
CA LEU A 167 2.82 2.77 -11.31
C LEU A 167 2.24 3.34 -10.00
N GLY A 168 2.12 4.68 -9.88
CA GLY A 168 1.68 5.31 -8.64
C GLY A 168 2.74 5.34 -7.54
N LEU A 169 4.02 5.18 -7.91
CA LEU A 169 5.15 5.29 -6.98
C LEU A 169 5.64 6.74 -6.92
N GLU A 170 5.91 7.22 -5.72
CA GLU A 170 6.48 8.55 -5.52
C GLU A 170 7.97 8.46 -5.15
N LEU A 171 8.77 9.30 -5.78
CA LEU A 171 10.19 9.40 -5.47
C LEU A 171 10.42 10.37 -4.31
N PRO A 172 11.27 10.03 -3.33
CA PRO A 172 11.63 10.97 -2.27
C PRO A 172 12.39 12.16 -2.85
N PRO A 173 12.35 13.34 -2.21
CA PRO A 173 13.18 14.48 -2.55
C PRO A 173 14.67 14.11 -2.56
N ARG A 174 15.48 14.84 -3.34
CA ARG A 174 16.89 14.50 -3.58
C ARG A 174 17.72 14.42 -2.31
N ASP A 175 17.48 15.30 -1.36
CA ASP A 175 18.12 15.35 -0.05
C ASP A 175 17.81 14.14 0.84
N GLN A 176 16.72 13.44 0.56
CA GLN A 176 16.32 12.19 1.25
C GLN A 176 16.82 10.91 0.55
N GLN A 177 17.52 11.03 -0.58
CA GLN A 177 18.04 9.89 -1.34
C GLN A 177 19.45 9.50 -0.87
N THR A 178 19.68 9.44 0.43
CA THR A 178 20.98 9.08 1.03
C THR A 178 20.84 7.88 1.96
N PRO A 179 21.93 7.12 2.20
CA PRO A 179 21.93 6.02 3.16
C PRO A 179 21.53 6.45 4.58
N GLU A 180 21.97 7.65 5.00
CA GLU A 180 21.69 8.21 6.33
C GLU A 180 20.21 8.56 6.48
N ALA A 181 19.61 9.19 5.46
CA ALA A 181 18.19 9.51 5.43
C ALA A 181 17.34 8.21 5.49
N LEU A 182 17.73 7.17 4.74
CA LEU A 182 17.08 5.87 4.80
C LEU A 182 17.17 5.25 6.19
N GLY A 183 18.33 5.32 6.83
CA GLY A 183 18.53 4.81 8.19
C GLY A 183 17.64 5.50 9.21
N ALA A 184 17.53 6.83 9.15
CA ALA A 184 16.66 7.63 10.01
C ALA A 184 15.17 7.31 9.74
N TRP A 185 14.77 7.22 8.48
CA TRP A 185 13.42 6.84 8.07
C TRP A 185 13.03 5.45 8.58
N HIS A 186 13.89 4.44 8.36
CA HIS A 186 13.66 3.07 8.84
C HIS A 186 13.43 3.02 10.35
N LYS A 187 14.25 3.74 11.13
CA LYS A 187 14.09 3.81 12.59
C LYS A 187 12.73 4.43 12.98
N ALA A 188 12.33 5.52 12.32
CA ALA A 188 11.05 6.19 12.58
C ALA A 188 9.86 5.31 12.22
N GLU A 189 9.88 4.67 11.06
CA GLU A 189 8.84 3.76 10.61
C GLU A 189 8.73 2.53 11.51
N THR A 190 9.85 1.96 11.95
CA THR A 190 9.85 0.85 12.92
C THR A 190 9.17 1.27 14.23
N ALA A 191 9.49 2.42 14.76
CA ALA A 191 8.87 2.94 15.98
C ALA A 191 7.36 3.17 15.83
N LYS A 192 6.91 3.59 14.64
CA LYS A 192 5.49 3.82 14.32
C LYS A 192 4.72 2.51 14.19
N TRP A 193 5.23 1.56 13.39
CA TRP A 193 4.48 0.37 13.00
C TRP A 193 4.58 -0.78 13.98
N TRP A 194 5.69 -0.88 14.72
CA TRP A 194 5.90 -1.98 15.65
C TRP A 194 4.78 -2.14 16.71
N PRO A 195 4.30 -1.09 17.36
CA PRO A 195 3.17 -1.20 18.29
C PRO A 195 1.89 -1.73 17.64
N ILE A 196 1.60 -1.31 16.40
CA ILE A 196 0.40 -1.73 15.65
C ILE A 196 0.49 -3.21 15.30
N VAL A 197 1.65 -3.65 14.74
CA VAL A 197 1.91 -5.04 14.40
C VAL A 197 1.81 -5.95 15.62
N LYS A 198 2.36 -5.49 16.75
CA LYS A 198 2.33 -6.23 18.02
C LYS A 198 0.91 -6.32 18.58
N ALA A 199 0.16 -5.22 18.61
CA ALA A 199 -1.22 -5.19 19.09
C ALA A 199 -2.15 -6.08 18.26
N ALA A 200 -1.90 -6.15 16.95
CA ALA A 200 -2.65 -7.02 16.02
C ALA A 200 -2.20 -8.50 16.07
N ASN A 201 -1.18 -8.84 16.90
CA ASN A 201 -0.59 -10.18 16.99
C ASN A 201 -0.17 -10.76 15.62
N ILE A 202 0.31 -9.89 14.72
CA ILE A 202 0.81 -10.32 13.42
C ILE A 202 2.16 -11.02 13.63
N LYS A 203 2.21 -12.31 13.29
CA LYS A 203 3.44 -13.12 13.34
C LYS A 203 3.98 -13.28 11.92
N PRO A 204 5.29 -13.20 11.71
CA PRO A 204 5.90 -13.62 10.45
C PRO A 204 5.66 -15.11 10.23
N GLU A 205 5.44 -15.49 8.98
CA GLU A 205 5.45 -16.90 8.56
C GLU A 205 6.86 -17.44 8.47
#